data_3fd760fa1173d257db1bb7d05593fa93
#
_entry.id   3fd760fa1173d257db1bb7d05593fa93
#
_cell.length_a   1.000
_cell.length_b   1.000
_cell.length_c   1.000
_cell.angle_alpha   90.00
_cell.angle_beta   90.00
_cell.angle_gamma   90.00
#
_symmetry.space_group_name_H-M   'P 1'
#
loop_
_entity.id
_entity.type
_entity.pdbx_description
1 polymer ?
#
loop_
_entity_poly.entity_id
_entity_poly.type
_entity_poly.pdbx_seq_one_letter_code
_entity_poly.pdbx_strand_id
1 'polypeptide(L)'
;MTTPTSLARVQNFAISLDSFGTGAGQSADAHFGHAGDRLHEWMFATRSWQPGGSGGVDDAFLQLFDAGIGAEIMGAGKFGHPGWHEDPDWKGAWGPNPPFHTPVFVLTHHTRPSIEMEGGTTFHFLDASPAEALRTAREAAGGKDVRIGGGPTVIREFLAAGLVDHMHAVVVPILLGRGVRLWDGLEGLEQDYRVEATSSASGVTHVTFTRAAR
;
A
#
# COMPACT_ATOMS: atom_id res chain seq x y z
N MET A 1 -24.03 14.47 -16.44
CA MET A 1 -22.74 14.62 -15.73
C MET A 1 -22.30 13.22 -15.31
N THR A 2 -21.26 12.67 -15.94
CA THR A 2 -20.69 11.38 -15.52
C THR A 2 -20.04 11.61 -14.16
N THR A 3 -20.52 10.90 -13.13
CA THR A 3 -19.85 10.86 -11.82
C THR A 3 -18.39 10.43 -12.07
N PRO A 4 -17.38 11.14 -11.52
CA PRO A 4 -16.00 10.68 -11.65
C PRO A 4 -15.91 9.25 -11.15
N THR A 5 -15.36 8.37 -11.96
CA THR A 5 -15.18 6.98 -11.57
C THR A 5 -14.13 6.92 -10.45
N SER A 6 -14.48 6.33 -9.30
CA SER A 6 -13.55 6.07 -8.20
C SER A 6 -12.32 5.34 -8.71
N LEU A 7 -11.13 5.91 -8.50
CA LEU A 7 -9.86 5.32 -8.92
C LEU A 7 -9.39 4.26 -7.92
N ALA A 8 -8.75 3.22 -8.44
CA ALA A 8 -7.95 2.29 -7.64
C ALA A 8 -6.48 2.75 -7.68
N ARG A 9 -5.93 3.10 -6.52
CA ARG A 9 -4.62 3.75 -6.40
C ARG A 9 -3.68 2.95 -5.50
N VAL A 10 -2.43 2.81 -5.94
CA VAL A 10 -1.30 2.44 -5.07
C VAL A 10 -0.53 3.73 -4.76
N GLN A 11 -0.27 4.00 -3.48
CA GLN A 11 0.35 5.26 -3.06
C GLN A 11 1.54 5.01 -2.13
N ASN A 12 2.66 5.68 -2.41
CA ASN A 12 3.88 5.67 -1.59
C ASN A 12 4.43 4.25 -1.32
N PHE A 13 4.32 3.34 -2.30
CA PHE A 13 4.80 1.98 -2.11
C PHE A 13 6.31 1.88 -2.37
N ALA A 14 7.06 1.70 -1.29
CA ALA A 14 8.52 1.65 -1.36
C ALA A 14 9.04 0.26 -1.76
N ILE A 15 10.03 0.26 -2.65
CA ILE A 15 10.80 -0.92 -3.06
C ILE A 15 12.29 -0.62 -3.04
N SER A 16 13.11 -1.64 -2.83
CA SER A 16 14.56 -1.56 -3.01
C SER A 16 14.96 -1.51 -4.50
N LEU A 17 16.23 -1.20 -4.80
CA LEU A 17 16.77 -1.24 -6.16
C LEU A 17 16.61 -2.63 -6.82
N ASP A 18 16.67 -3.68 -6.04
CA ASP A 18 16.43 -5.06 -6.48
C ASP A 18 14.97 -5.49 -6.34
N SER A 19 14.03 -4.51 -6.25
CA SER A 19 12.58 -4.63 -6.39
C SER A 19 11.83 -5.29 -5.22
N PHE A 20 12.44 -5.45 -4.06
CA PHE A 20 11.76 -6.00 -2.89
C PHE A 20 10.92 -4.93 -2.17
N GLY A 21 9.62 -5.20 -1.98
CA GLY A 21 8.70 -4.37 -1.19
C GLY A 21 8.67 -4.75 0.29
N THR A 22 9.28 -5.88 0.66
CA THR A 22 9.53 -6.31 2.04
C THR A 22 10.69 -7.28 2.07
N GLY A 23 11.42 -7.32 3.19
CA GLY A 23 12.48 -8.28 3.44
C GLY A 23 11.94 -9.66 3.85
N ALA A 24 12.82 -10.66 3.92
CA ALA A 24 12.50 -11.97 4.46
C ALA A 24 12.50 -11.96 6.00
N GLY A 25 11.78 -12.92 6.61
CA GLY A 25 11.76 -13.10 8.07
C GLY A 25 10.84 -12.09 8.76
N GLN A 26 9.68 -11.77 8.20
CA GLN A 26 8.67 -10.99 8.89
C GLN A 26 8.21 -11.69 10.18
N SER A 27 8.05 -10.90 11.24
CA SER A 27 7.59 -11.35 12.57
C SER A 27 6.83 -10.20 13.26
N ALA A 28 6.31 -10.45 14.48
CA ALA A 28 5.67 -9.43 15.30
C ALA A 28 6.60 -8.24 15.60
N ASP A 29 7.90 -8.49 15.78
CA ASP A 29 8.91 -7.48 16.09
C ASP A 29 9.65 -6.96 14.84
N ALA A 30 9.39 -7.52 13.66
CA ALA A 30 10.05 -7.20 12.40
C ALA A 30 9.05 -7.21 11.23
N HIS A 31 8.14 -6.22 11.21
CA HIS A 31 7.05 -6.14 10.24
C HIS A 31 7.51 -6.14 8.77
N PHE A 32 8.70 -5.61 8.49
CA PHE A 32 9.33 -5.62 7.15
C PHE A 32 10.47 -6.63 7.05
N GLY A 33 10.54 -7.61 7.98
CA GLY A 33 11.61 -8.59 8.05
C GLY A 33 12.98 -7.92 8.23
N HIS A 34 14.02 -8.47 7.62
CA HIS A 34 15.38 -7.93 7.70
C HIS A 34 15.57 -6.58 6.99
N ALA A 35 14.57 -6.08 6.28
CA ALA A 35 14.59 -4.73 5.72
C ALA A 35 14.55 -3.67 6.83
N GLY A 36 13.88 -3.96 7.94
CA GLY A 36 13.63 -2.99 9.00
C GLY A 36 12.95 -1.74 8.42
N ASP A 37 13.30 -0.58 8.93
CA ASP A 37 12.75 0.71 8.47
C ASP A 37 13.39 1.25 7.19
N ARG A 38 14.44 0.61 6.66
CA ARG A 38 15.26 1.11 5.54
C ARG A 38 14.45 1.48 4.28
N LEU A 39 13.33 0.80 4.02
CA LEU A 39 12.44 1.14 2.91
C LEU A 39 11.61 2.41 3.16
N HIS A 40 11.50 2.87 4.41
CA HIS A 40 10.60 3.94 4.81
C HIS A 40 11.31 5.16 5.42
N GLU A 41 12.63 5.11 5.63
CA GLU A 41 13.43 6.22 6.19
C GLU A 41 13.22 7.55 5.44
N TRP A 42 13.09 7.51 4.11
CA TRP A 42 12.78 8.67 3.29
C TRP A 42 11.47 9.36 3.71
N MET A 43 10.47 8.58 4.07
CA MET A 43 9.14 9.04 4.49
C MET A 43 9.20 9.61 5.91
N PHE A 44 9.89 8.93 6.82
CA PHE A 44 10.03 9.35 8.22
C PHE A 44 10.78 10.67 8.36
N ALA A 45 11.63 11.01 7.41
CA ALA A 45 12.38 12.26 7.38
C ALA A 45 11.57 13.47 6.91
N THR A 46 10.33 13.30 6.44
CA THR A 46 9.50 14.38 5.88
C THR A 46 8.79 15.19 6.97
N ARG A 47 8.37 16.41 6.59
CA ARG A 47 7.57 17.30 7.44
C ARG A 47 6.18 16.73 7.75
N SER A 48 5.57 16.03 6.80
CA SER A 48 4.26 15.38 6.98
C SER A 48 4.33 14.24 7.98
N TRP A 49 5.51 13.68 8.23
CA TRP A 49 5.69 12.59 9.19
C TRP A 49 6.11 13.08 10.58
N GLN A 50 7.01 14.05 10.65
CA GLN A 50 7.53 14.54 11.93
C GLN A 50 7.75 16.06 11.93
N PRO A 51 7.51 16.74 13.07
CA PRO A 51 7.85 18.15 13.22
C PRO A 51 9.33 18.43 12.93
N GLY A 52 9.62 19.43 12.09
CA GLY A 52 10.99 19.79 11.69
C GLY A 52 11.58 18.93 10.58
N GLY A 53 10.83 17.98 10.05
CA GLY A 53 11.23 17.18 8.88
C GLY A 53 11.39 18.01 7.60
N SER A 54 11.97 17.40 6.57
CA SER A 54 12.21 18.03 5.26
C SER A 54 10.90 18.25 4.48
N GLY A 55 10.83 19.34 3.74
CA GLY A 55 9.86 19.57 2.68
C GLY A 55 10.40 19.09 1.33
N GLY A 56 9.68 19.39 0.24
CA GLY A 56 10.11 19.11 -1.12
C GLY A 56 9.36 17.93 -1.73
N VAL A 57 10.02 17.21 -2.65
CA VAL A 57 9.38 16.18 -3.47
C VAL A 57 8.82 15.03 -2.61
N ASP A 58 9.59 14.53 -1.66
CA ASP A 58 9.17 13.44 -0.77
C ASP A 58 7.92 13.81 0.03
N ASP A 59 7.94 15.00 0.64
CA ASP A 59 6.83 15.51 1.44
C ASP A 59 5.57 15.75 0.58
N ALA A 60 5.74 16.28 -0.63
CA ALA A 60 4.63 16.50 -1.55
C ALA A 60 3.93 15.18 -1.94
N PHE A 61 4.70 14.12 -2.20
CA PHE A 61 4.12 12.80 -2.45
C PHE A 61 3.46 12.20 -1.21
N LEU A 62 4.04 12.41 -0.03
CA LEU A 62 3.47 11.88 1.20
C LEU A 62 2.12 12.53 1.54
N GLN A 63 1.91 13.82 1.24
CA GLN A 63 0.63 14.51 1.41
C GLN A 63 -0.50 13.92 0.55
N LEU A 64 -0.17 13.15 -0.49
CA LEU A 64 -1.16 12.46 -1.33
C LEU A 64 -1.56 11.09 -0.80
N PHE A 65 -0.98 10.65 0.32
CA PHE A 65 -1.11 9.29 0.84
C PHE A 65 -2.57 8.87 1.07
N ASP A 66 -3.35 9.72 1.72
CA ASP A 66 -4.75 9.48 2.06
C ASP A 66 -5.73 10.46 1.39
N ALA A 67 -5.21 11.40 0.59
CA ALA A 67 -6.01 12.43 -0.05
C ALA A 67 -7.08 11.84 -0.98
N GLY A 68 -8.35 12.02 -0.63
CA GLY A 68 -9.49 11.55 -1.41
C GLY A 68 -9.75 10.03 -1.31
N ILE A 69 -9.11 9.32 -0.39
CA ILE A 69 -9.33 7.88 -0.16
C ILE A 69 -10.58 7.68 0.70
N GLY A 70 -11.45 6.76 0.27
CA GLY A 70 -12.68 6.37 0.98
C GLY A 70 -12.66 4.94 1.52
N ALA A 71 -11.76 4.09 1.01
CA ALA A 71 -11.55 2.74 1.51
C ALA A 71 -10.13 2.28 1.19
N GLU A 72 -9.64 1.29 1.95
CA GLU A 72 -8.35 0.65 1.69
C GLU A 72 -8.50 -0.85 1.50
N ILE A 73 -7.64 -1.44 0.66
CA ILE A 73 -7.44 -2.89 0.55
C ILE A 73 -6.01 -3.20 0.91
N MET A 74 -5.79 -4.21 1.75
CA MET A 74 -4.45 -4.70 2.08
C MET A 74 -4.41 -6.22 2.18
N GLY A 75 -3.24 -6.79 2.04
CA GLY A 75 -3.04 -8.23 2.27
C GLY A 75 -2.84 -8.56 3.75
N ALA A 76 -3.09 -9.82 4.08
CA ALA A 76 -2.89 -10.37 5.42
C ALA A 76 -1.49 -10.09 5.98
N GLY A 77 -0.44 -10.16 5.14
CA GLY A 77 0.94 -9.90 5.56
C GLY A 77 1.26 -8.43 5.87
N LYS A 78 0.39 -7.47 5.45
CA LYS A 78 0.47 -6.08 5.91
C LYS A 78 -0.31 -5.89 7.20
N PHE A 79 -1.43 -6.58 7.36
CA PHE A 79 -2.25 -6.52 8.58
C PHE A 79 -1.54 -7.11 9.79
N GLY A 80 -0.78 -8.20 9.60
CA GLY A 80 -0.09 -8.86 10.70
C GLY A 80 1.08 -9.75 10.26
N HIS A 81 1.84 -10.19 11.25
CA HIS A 81 2.94 -11.14 11.09
C HIS A 81 2.42 -12.54 10.72
N PRO A 82 3.25 -13.46 10.21
CA PRO A 82 2.86 -14.85 10.03
C PRO A 82 2.27 -15.44 11.33
N GLY A 83 1.10 -16.08 11.24
CA GLY A 83 0.39 -16.65 12.39
C GLY A 83 -0.53 -15.67 13.15
N TRP A 84 -0.66 -14.41 12.73
CA TRP A 84 -1.54 -13.42 13.38
C TRP A 84 -2.99 -13.92 13.59
N HIS A 85 -3.47 -14.80 12.72
CA HIS A 85 -4.83 -15.34 12.77
C HIS A 85 -5.06 -16.33 13.91
N GLU A 86 -4.00 -16.86 14.52
CA GLU A 86 -4.03 -17.74 15.71
C GLU A 86 -4.21 -16.92 17.00
N ASP A 87 -3.95 -15.60 16.94
CA ASP A 87 -4.16 -14.69 18.06
C ASP A 87 -5.50 -13.93 17.86
N PRO A 88 -6.56 -14.27 18.63
CA PRO A 88 -7.85 -13.61 18.54
C PRO A 88 -7.81 -12.14 18.97
N ASP A 89 -6.82 -11.73 19.77
CA ASP A 89 -6.66 -10.38 20.28
C ASP A 89 -5.82 -9.50 19.34
N TRP A 90 -5.21 -10.06 18.29
CA TRP A 90 -4.45 -9.29 17.31
C TRP A 90 -5.38 -8.34 16.51
N LYS A 91 -5.09 -7.04 16.57
CA LYS A 91 -5.89 -5.98 15.92
C LYS A 91 -5.13 -5.19 14.85
N GLY A 92 -4.00 -5.72 14.38
CA GLY A 92 -3.12 -5.04 13.44
C GLY A 92 -1.93 -4.37 14.12
N ALA A 93 -0.98 -3.93 13.32
CA ALA A 93 0.32 -3.42 13.77
C ALA A 93 0.33 -1.92 14.14
N TRP A 94 -0.83 -1.23 14.13
CA TRP A 94 -0.92 0.25 14.26
C TRP A 94 -1.44 0.75 15.61
N GLY A 95 -1.61 -0.15 16.59
CA GLY A 95 -2.19 0.22 17.88
C GLY A 95 -3.69 0.55 17.82
N PRO A 96 -4.25 1.23 18.84
CA PRO A 96 -5.70 1.40 18.98
C PRO A 96 -6.32 2.37 17.97
N ASN A 97 -5.54 3.32 17.43
CA ASN A 97 -6.00 4.33 16.45
C ASN A 97 -5.21 4.24 15.15
N PRO A 98 -5.50 3.28 14.25
CA PRO A 98 -4.82 3.15 12.97
C PRO A 98 -5.04 4.38 12.06
N PRO A 99 -4.06 4.74 11.21
CA PRO A 99 -4.06 6.00 10.45
C PRO A 99 -4.97 5.99 9.21
N PHE A 100 -5.86 5.02 9.07
CA PHE A 100 -6.67 4.88 7.86
C PHE A 100 -7.96 5.70 7.89
N HIS A 101 -8.67 5.72 9.04
CA HIS A 101 -9.93 6.44 9.26
C HIS A 101 -11.01 6.14 8.20
N THR A 102 -10.95 4.95 7.60
CA THR A 102 -11.84 4.45 6.55
C THR A 102 -12.07 2.94 6.74
N PRO A 103 -13.05 2.31 6.04
CA PRO A 103 -13.11 0.86 5.92
C PRO A 103 -11.83 0.30 5.28
N VAL A 104 -11.27 -0.74 5.89
CA VAL A 104 -10.06 -1.44 5.44
C VAL A 104 -10.39 -2.91 5.19
N PHE A 105 -10.21 -3.37 3.97
CA PHE A 105 -10.48 -4.75 3.56
C PHE A 105 -9.17 -5.54 3.55
N VAL A 106 -9.05 -6.48 4.48
CA VAL A 106 -7.88 -7.37 4.61
C VAL A 106 -8.14 -8.63 3.80
N LEU A 107 -7.37 -8.84 2.73
CA LEU A 107 -7.45 -10.06 1.91
C LEU A 107 -6.74 -11.20 2.61
N THR A 108 -7.49 -12.25 2.94
CA THR A 108 -7.01 -13.39 3.72
C THR A 108 -7.91 -14.60 3.56
N HIS A 109 -7.35 -15.82 3.62
CA HIS A 109 -8.12 -17.06 3.76
C HIS A 109 -8.56 -17.34 5.21
N HIS A 110 -8.09 -16.54 6.17
CA HIS A 110 -8.44 -16.65 7.60
C HIS A 110 -9.41 -15.52 7.96
N THR A 111 -10.67 -15.67 7.53
CA THR A 111 -11.71 -14.69 7.81
C THR A 111 -12.15 -14.72 9.27
N ARG A 112 -12.51 -13.55 9.79
CA ARG A 112 -13.06 -13.38 11.14
C ARG A 112 -14.02 -12.18 11.18
N PRO A 113 -14.78 -11.95 12.26
CA PRO A 113 -15.62 -10.75 12.42
C PRO A 113 -14.83 -9.46 12.25
N SER A 114 -15.48 -8.44 11.73
CA SER A 114 -14.89 -7.11 11.57
C SER A 114 -14.45 -6.52 12.92
N ILE A 115 -13.38 -5.73 12.88
CA ILE A 115 -12.83 -5.05 14.07
C ILE A 115 -12.99 -3.55 13.88
N GLU A 116 -13.78 -2.94 14.74
CA GLU A 116 -13.87 -1.48 14.85
C GLU A 116 -12.72 -0.95 15.70
N MET A 117 -12.04 0.08 15.21
CA MET A 117 -10.92 0.73 15.86
C MET A 117 -11.25 2.18 16.16
N GLU A 118 -10.50 2.81 17.04
CA GLU A 118 -10.60 4.24 17.28
C GLU A 118 -10.34 5.05 16.00
N GLY A 119 -10.87 6.26 15.92
CA GLY A 119 -10.65 7.16 14.78
C GLY A 119 -11.39 6.77 13.48
N GLY A 120 -12.28 5.76 13.51
CA GLY A 120 -13.14 5.41 12.38
C GLY A 120 -12.57 4.39 11.40
N THR A 121 -11.46 3.75 11.72
CA THR A 121 -10.98 2.59 10.96
C THR A 121 -11.78 1.35 11.32
N THR A 122 -12.26 0.58 10.32
CA THR A 122 -12.85 -0.74 10.53
C THR A 122 -12.17 -1.75 9.64
N PHE A 123 -11.58 -2.79 10.22
CA PHE A 123 -11.00 -3.89 9.46
C PHE A 123 -12.06 -4.93 9.13
N HIS A 124 -12.22 -5.24 7.85
CA HIS A 124 -13.06 -6.31 7.31
C HIS A 124 -12.17 -7.39 6.69
N PHE A 125 -12.45 -8.66 6.93
CA PHE A 125 -11.62 -9.77 6.48
C PHE A 125 -12.32 -10.52 5.34
N LEU A 126 -11.70 -10.54 4.15
CA LEU A 126 -12.27 -11.08 2.94
C LEU A 126 -11.43 -12.22 2.37
N ASP A 127 -12.06 -13.34 2.07
CA ASP A 127 -11.54 -14.34 1.13
C ASP A 127 -12.17 -14.07 -0.24
N ALA A 128 -11.50 -13.27 -1.04
CA ALA A 128 -12.06 -12.76 -2.30
C ALA A 128 -10.95 -12.53 -3.33
N SER A 129 -11.32 -12.61 -4.59
CA SER A 129 -10.45 -12.18 -5.70
C SER A 129 -10.19 -10.68 -5.69
N PRO A 130 -9.11 -10.19 -6.32
CA PRO A 130 -8.84 -8.74 -6.45
C PRO A 130 -10.02 -7.95 -7.01
N ALA A 131 -10.73 -8.48 -8.01
CA ALA A 131 -11.85 -7.80 -8.63
C ALA A 131 -13.07 -7.70 -7.68
N GLU A 132 -13.37 -8.75 -6.93
CA GLU A 132 -14.45 -8.75 -5.94
C GLU A 132 -14.13 -7.82 -4.78
N ALA A 133 -12.90 -7.86 -4.27
CA ALA A 133 -12.45 -6.98 -3.21
C ALA A 133 -12.53 -5.50 -3.61
N LEU A 134 -12.10 -5.17 -4.84
CA LEU A 134 -12.19 -3.79 -5.36
C LEU A 134 -13.64 -3.33 -5.48
N ARG A 135 -14.53 -4.19 -5.96
CA ARG A 135 -15.97 -3.86 -6.05
C ARG A 135 -16.53 -3.54 -4.66
N THR A 136 -16.28 -4.40 -3.68
CA THR A 136 -16.73 -4.21 -2.29
C THR A 136 -16.15 -2.92 -1.67
N ALA A 137 -14.86 -2.66 -1.89
CA ALA A 137 -14.22 -1.46 -1.39
C ALA A 137 -14.77 -0.17 -2.05
N ARG A 138 -15.06 -0.20 -3.37
CA ARG A 138 -15.68 0.93 -4.07
C ARG A 138 -17.08 1.25 -3.56
N GLU A 139 -17.87 0.24 -3.24
CA GLU A 139 -19.19 0.41 -2.61
C GLU A 139 -19.06 1.12 -1.24
N ALA A 140 -18.08 0.72 -0.43
CA ALA A 140 -17.82 1.33 0.88
C ALA A 140 -17.17 2.72 0.79
N ALA A 141 -16.42 3.01 -0.28
CA ALA A 141 -15.69 4.27 -0.44
C ALA A 141 -16.59 5.49 -0.67
N GLY A 142 -17.89 5.32 -0.94
CA GLY A 142 -18.86 6.41 -1.09
C GLY A 142 -18.50 7.38 -2.23
N GLY A 143 -17.95 6.87 -3.34
CA GLY A 143 -17.55 7.67 -4.52
C GLY A 143 -16.14 8.25 -4.45
N LYS A 144 -15.42 8.07 -3.35
CA LYS A 144 -13.99 8.38 -3.22
C LYS A 144 -13.14 7.25 -3.81
N ASP A 145 -11.82 7.48 -3.90
CA ASP A 145 -10.86 6.50 -4.39
C ASP A 145 -10.65 5.34 -3.42
N VAL A 146 -10.20 4.21 -3.95
CA VAL A 146 -9.80 3.04 -3.17
C VAL A 146 -8.26 2.93 -3.22
N ARG A 147 -7.62 2.85 -2.06
CA ARG A 147 -6.19 2.61 -1.97
C ARG A 147 -5.89 1.12 -1.87
N ILE A 148 -5.01 0.62 -2.73
CA ILE A 148 -4.38 -0.70 -2.60
C ILE A 148 -3.11 -0.49 -1.78
N GLY A 149 -3.19 -0.70 -0.48
CA GLY A 149 -2.15 -0.31 0.47
C GLY A 149 -0.98 -1.29 0.61
N GLY A 150 -1.04 -2.45 -0.03
CA GLY A 150 0.04 -3.45 0.04
C GLY A 150 -0.34 -4.72 0.82
N GLY A 151 0.55 -5.73 1.14
CA GLY A 151 1.97 -5.82 0.70
C GLY A 151 2.22 -6.07 -0.79
N PRO A 152 3.46 -6.37 -1.15
CA PRO A 152 3.85 -6.49 -2.55
C PRO A 152 3.08 -7.55 -3.32
N THR A 153 2.72 -8.66 -2.72
CA THR A 153 1.91 -9.72 -3.36
C THR A 153 0.54 -9.20 -3.80
N VAL A 154 -0.18 -8.53 -2.90
CA VAL A 154 -1.52 -7.99 -3.23
C VAL A 154 -1.43 -6.93 -4.31
N ILE A 155 -0.47 -6.00 -4.23
CA ILE A 155 -0.29 -5.00 -5.29
C ILE A 155 -0.03 -5.67 -6.64
N ARG A 156 0.85 -6.67 -6.67
CA ARG A 156 1.16 -7.43 -7.88
C ARG A 156 -0.07 -8.11 -8.48
N GLU A 157 -0.91 -8.72 -7.65
CA GLU A 157 -2.16 -9.36 -8.10
C GLU A 157 -3.14 -8.33 -8.71
N PHE A 158 -3.28 -7.16 -8.10
CA PHE A 158 -4.11 -6.08 -8.65
C PHE A 158 -3.55 -5.50 -9.95
N LEU A 159 -2.23 -5.36 -10.06
CA LEU A 159 -1.56 -4.93 -11.29
C LEU A 159 -1.74 -5.97 -12.40
N ALA A 160 -1.49 -7.25 -12.13
CA ALA A 160 -1.68 -8.35 -13.08
C ALA A 160 -3.12 -8.47 -13.58
N ALA A 161 -4.10 -8.18 -12.72
CA ALA A 161 -5.53 -8.14 -13.08
C ALA A 161 -5.94 -6.86 -13.83
N GLY A 162 -5.04 -5.91 -14.05
CA GLY A 162 -5.34 -4.64 -14.72
C GLY A 162 -6.28 -3.72 -13.92
N LEU A 163 -6.29 -3.82 -12.59
CA LEU A 163 -7.23 -3.12 -11.72
C LEU A 163 -6.70 -1.84 -11.10
N VAL A 164 -5.43 -1.49 -11.31
CA VAL A 164 -4.82 -0.26 -10.77
C VAL A 164 -4.88 0.86 -11.79
N ASP A 165 -5.47 1.99 -11.44
CA ASP A 165 -5.60 3.17 -12.30
C ASP A 165 -4.40 4.10 -12.15
N HIS A 166 -3.86 4.23 -10.94
CA HIS A 166 -2.69 5.04 -10.63
C HIS A 166 -1.81 4.34 -9.62
N MET A 167 -0.51 4.30 -9.88
CA MET A 167 0.47 3.78 -8.93
C MET A 167 1.60 4.78 -8.72
N HIS A 168 1.95 5.01 -7.47
CA HIS A 168 3.17 5.69 -7.08
C HIS A 168 4.09 4.69 -6.33
N ALA A 169 5.19 4.31 -6.97
CA ALA A 169 6.26 3.51 -6.41
C ALA A 169 7.43 4.41 -6.00
N VAL A 170 8.10 4.06 -4.91
CA VAL A 170 9.30 4.76 -4.45
C VAL A 170 10.48 3.80 -4.48
N VAL A 171 11.43 4.04 -5.36
CA VAL A 171 12.66 3.24 -5.48
C VAL A 171 13.69 3.79 -4.49
N VAL A 172 13.91 3.04 -3.43
CA VAL A 172 14.90 3.37 -2.39
C VAL A 172 16.27 2.82 -2.80
N PRO A 173 17.37 3.59 -2.69
CA PRO A 173 18.70 3.20 -3.18
C PRO A 173 19.41 2.20 -2.24
N ILE A 174 18.73 1.09 -1.93
CA ILE A 174 19.25 -0.02 -1.12
C ILE A 174 19.07 -1.35 -1.82
N LEU A 175 19.84 -2.35 -1.43
CA LEU A 175 19.69 -3.73 -1.86
C LEU A 175 19.26 -4.60 -0.67
N LEU A 176 18.23 -5.42 -0.88
CA LEU A 176 17.72 -6.35 0.14
C LEU A 176 18.17 -7.80 -0.13
N GLY A 177 18.33 -8.19 -1.39
CA GLY A 177 18.80 -9.51 -1.80
C GLY A 177 17.81 -10.66 -1.59
N ARG A 178 16.84 -10.52 -0.67
CA ARG A 178 15.81 -11.51 -0.36
C ARG A 178 14.55 -10.88 0.23
N GLY A 179 13.40 -11.54 0.03
CA GLY A 179 12.09 -11.04 0.45
C GLY A 179 11.04 -11.25 -0.64
N VAL A 180 10.06 -10.36 -0.74
CA VAL A 180 9.00 -10.41 -1.75
C VAL A 180 9.18 -9.28 -2.74
N ARG A 181 9.42 -9.63 -4.01
CA ARG A 181 9.56 -8.66 -5.11
C ARG A 181 8.21 -8.20 -5.61
N LEU A 182 8.16 -6.95 -6.06
CA LEU A 182 6.94 -6.36 -6.61
C LEU A 182 6.70 -6.76 -8.07
N TRP A 183 7.74 -6.76 -8.91
CA TRP A 183 7.61 -6.82 -10.38
C TRP A 183 7.63 -8.23 -10.97
N ASP A 184 7.77 -9.28 -10.15
CA ASP A 184 7.83 -10.66 -10.66
C ASP A 184 6.53 -11.02 -11.40
N GLY A 185 6.65 -11.44 -12.66
CA GLY A 185 5.54 -11.84 -13.52
C GLY A 185 4.70 -10.67 -14.08
N LEU A 186 5.25 -9.46 -14.10
CA LEU A 186 4.60 -8.25 -14.63
C LEU A 186 5.32 -7.66 -15.85
N GLU A 187 6.00 -8.52 -16.64
CA GLU A 187 6.72 -8.10 -17.84
C GLU A 187 5.79 -7.39 -18.83
N GLY A 188 6.18 -6.19 -19.26
CA GLY A 188 5.40 -5.37 -20.21
C GLY A 188 4.28 -4.55 -19.58
N LEU A 189 4.07 -4.60 -18.27
CA LEU A 189 3.04 -3.82 -17.56
C LEU A 189 3.10 -2.33 -17.88
N GLU A 190 4.31 -1.77 -18.06
CA GLU A 190 4.52 -0.35 -18.32
C GLU A 190 3.86 0.12 -19.61
N GLN A 191 3.55 -0.77 -20.56
CA GLN A 191 2.89 -0.42 -21.83
C GLN A 191 1.44 0.05 -21.64
N ASP A 192 0.80 -0.32 -20.54
CA ASP A 192 -0.54 0.12 -20.18
C ASP A 192 -0.58 1.48 -19.46
N TYR A 193 0.59 2.06 -19.17
CA TYR A 193 0.70 3.26 -18.35
C TYR A 193 1.58 4.32 -18.99
N ARG A 194 1.29 5.58 -18.70
CA ARG A 194 2.27 6.65 -18.78
C ARG A 194 3.12 6.60 -17.52
N VAL A 195 4.43 6.43 -17.70
CA VAL A 195 5.39 6.33 -16.60
C VAL A 195 6.22 7.59 -16.52
N GLU A 196 6.32 8.19 -15.34
CA GLU A 196 7.12 9.38 -15.06
C GLU A 196 7.98 9.12 -13.82
N ALA A 197 9.21 9.65 -13.80
CA ALA A 197 10.13 9.47 -12.68
C ALA A 197 10.71 10.82 -12.24
N THR A 198 10.82 11.00 -10.92
CA THR A 198 11.38 12.19 -10.30
C THR A 198 12.29 11.78 -9.15
N SER A 199 13.56 12.19 -9.18
CA SER A 199 14.49 11.98 -8.07
C SER A 199 14.31 13.05 -7.00
N SER A 200 14.53 12.69 -5.73
CA SER A 200 14.49 13.61 -4.61
C SER A 200 15.86 13.78 -3.96
N ALA A 201 15.96 14.78 -3.08
CA ALA A 201 17.19 15.05 -2.33
C ALA A 201 17.55 13.96 -1.30
N SER A 202 16.60 13.12 -0.90
CA SER A 202 16.84 11.95 -0.05
C SER A 202 17.53 10.80 -0.79
N GLY A 203 17.66 10.90 -2.12
CA GLY A 203 18.25 9.88 -2.98
C GLY A 203 17.25 8.85 -3.50
N VAL A 204 15.99 8.89 -3.08
CA VAL A 204 14.95 8.01 -3.64
C VAL A 204 14.47 8.52 -5.01
N THR A 205 13.92 7.62 -5.81
CA THR A 205 13.24 7.98 -7.06
C THR A 205 11.76 7.63 -6.94
N HIS A 206 10.91 8.63 -7.10
CA HIS A 206 9.47 8.49 -7.20
C HIS A 206 9.11 8.14 -8.63
N VAL A 207 8.40 7.04 -8.83
CA VAL A 207 7.94 6.58 -10.14
C VAL A 207 6.42 6.51 -10.12
N THR A 208 5.77 7.27 -10.98
CA THR A 208 4.30 7.27 -11.12
C THR A 208 3.90 6.55 -12.41
N PHE A 209 2.89 5.73 -12.28
CA PHE A 209 2.24 5.01 -13.36
C PHE A 209 0.80 5.51 -13.43
N THR A 210 0.43 6.17 -14.50
CA THR A 210 -0.95 6.61 -14.74
C THR A 210 -1.51 5.81 -15.92
N ARG A 211 -2.60 5.10 -15.70
CA ARG A 211 -3.20 4.27 -16.76
C ARG A 211 -3.53 5.12 -17.97
N ALA A 212 -3.09 4.68 -19.13
CA ALA A 212 -3.41 5.34 -20.39
C ALA A 212 -4.93 5.30 -20.63
N ALA A 213 -5.51 6.39 -21.12
CA ALA A 213 -6.91 6.39 -21.55
C ALA A 213 -7.06 5.38 -22.70
N ARG A 214 -8.01 4.47 -22.56
CA ARG A 214 -8.37 3.52 -23.62
C ARG A 214 -9.20 4.19 -24.69
#